data_5ba270fddc515caf726c992a07728da9
#
_entry.id   5ba270fddc515caf726c992a07728da9
#
_cell.length_a   1.000
_cell.length_b   1.000
_cell.length_c   1.000
_cell.angle_alpha   90.00
_cell.angle_beta   90.00
_cell.angle_gamma   90.00
#
_symmetry.space_group_name_H-M   'P 1'
#
loop_
_entity.id
_entity.type
_entity.pdbx_description
1 polymer ?
#
loop_
_entity_poly.entity_id
_entity_poly.type
_entity_poly.pdbx_seq_one_letter_code
_entity_poly.pdbx_strand_id
1 'polypeptide(L)'
;RSLRMVKSDAEIEKIAHICNIASRTFERANEIFYKGQPLEEAFRAFRMECLAQGADDVPYLAGAADQGGYRDIISPPSQRPLKSGDILMLDTGATFDGYFCDFDRNFGIEQADDLSHRVYDILWRATEAGMNAARPGVTCRELFQAMQNVISEIDDHGGEVGRYGHGLGMQLTEWPSHADFDETVLEENMVITLEPSLNYGDGLIMVHEENIVVQNGAPRLLSMRAAPELPIISGR
;
A
#
# COMPACT_ATOMS: atom_id res chain seq x y z
N ARG A 1 7.43 20.51 -10.43
CA ARG A 1 7.54 19.06 -10.21
C ARG A 1 8.88 18.73 -9.57
N SER A 2 10.02 18.96 -10.25
CA SER A 2 11.36 18.58 -9.79
C SER A 2 11.69 19.09 -8.37
N LEU A 3 11.29 20.32 -8.03
CA LEU A 3 11.57 20.89 -6.70
C LEU A 3 10.99 20.10 -5.52
N ARG A 4 9.91 19.34 -5.75
CA ARG A 4 9.22 18.57 -4.70
C ARG A 4 9.60 17.08 -4.68
N MET A 5 10.26 16.61 -5.73
CA MET A 5 10.60 15.18 -5.85
C MET A 5 11.64 14.76 -4.82
N VAL A 6 12.71 15.55 -4.67
CA VAL A 6 13.76 15.34 -3.67
C VAL A 6 13.38 16.09 -2.40
N LYS A 7 13.25 15.36 -1.30
CA LYS A 7 12.83 15.89 0.00
C LYS A 7 14.04 16.31 0.83
N SER A 8 13.87 17.33 1.65
CA SER A 8 14.79 17.63 2.74
C SER A 8 14.63 16.62 3.88
N ASP A 9 15.62 16.51 4.76
CA ASP A 9 15.55 15.63 5.94
C ASP A 9 14.32 15.94 6.81
N ALA A 10 13.98 17.24 6.97
CA ALA A 10 12.82 17.66 7.75
C ALA A 10 11.49 17.19 7.13
N GLU A 11 11.36 17.17 5.81
CA GLU A 11 10.19 16.64 5.11
C GLU A 11 10.11 15.11 5.25
N ILE A 12 11.24 14.42 5.10
CA ILE A 12 11.32 12.97 5.28
C ILE A 12 10.88 12.57 6.70
N GLU A 13 11.31 13.29 7.73
CA GLU A 13 10.92 12.96 9.11
C GLU A 13 9.43 13.20 9.37
N LYS A 14 8.78 14.18 8.73
CA LYS A 14 7.31 14.34 8.79
C LYS A 14 6.58 13.18 8.14
N ILE A 15 7.03 12.75 6.95
CA ILE A 15 6.45 11.59 6.26
C ILE A 15 6.69 10.31 7.07
N ALA A 16 7.90 10.12 7.61
CA ALA A 16 8.21 8.99 8.48
C ALA A 16 7.32 8.95 9.73
N HIS A 17 7.02 10.12 10.31
CA HIS A 17 6.15 10.22 11.48
C HIS A 17 4.73 9.77 11.17
N ILE A 18 4.13 10.26 10.06
CA ILE A 18 2.77 9.85 9.69
C ILE A 18 2.71 8.39 9.23
N CYS A 19 3.72 7.88 8.53
CA CYS A 19 3.84 6.45 8.21
C CYS A 19 3.88 5.59 9.48
N ASN A 20 4.58 6.04 10.52
CA ASN A 20 4.62 5.34 11.81
C ASN A 20 3.25 5.34 12.51
N ILE A 21 2.52 6.45 12.49
CA ILE A 21 1.16 6.53 13.05
C ILE A 21 0.23 5.54 12.33
N ALA A 22 0.20 5.57 11.00
CA ALA A 22 -0.63 4.66 10.20
C ALA A 22 -0.22 3.19 10.42
N SER A 23 1.07 2.90 10.49
CA SER A 23 1.59 1.54 10.78
C SER A 23 1.11 1.02 12.14
N ARG A 24 1.21 1.82 13.21
CA ARG A 24 0.70 1.44 14.53
C ARG A 24 -0.82 1.24 14.53
N THR A 25 -1.54 1.98 13.70
CA THR A 25 -2.98 1.76 13.54
C THR A 25 -3.26 0.40 12.89
N PHE A 26 -2.52 0.03 11.86
CA PHE A 26 -2.64 -1.29 11.23
C PHE A 26 -2.21 -2.45 12.15
N GLU A 27 -1.24 -2.25 13.03
CA GLU A 27 -0.88 -3.26 14.05
C GLU A 27 -2.04 -3.60 14.99
N ARG A 28 -2.99 -2.69 15.17
CA ARG A 28 -4.21 -2.91 15.95
C ARG A 28 -5.37 -3.51 15.16
N ALA A 29 -5.12 -4.02 13.95
CA ALA A 29 -6.15 -4.56 13.07
C ALA A 29 -7.06 -5.59 13.76
N ASN A 30 -6.51 -6.52 14.58
CA ASN A 30 -7.29 -7.50 15.34
C ASN A 30 -8.19 -6.90 16.44
N GLU A 31 -7.95 -5.65 16.85
CA GLU A 31 -8.79 -4.93 17.81
C GLU A 31 -9.87 -4.10 17.10
N ILE A 32 -9.57 -3.67 15.86
CA ILE A 32 -10.38 -2.73 15.08
C ILE A 32 -11.38 -3.48 14.20
N PHE A 33 -10.93 -4.58 13.55
CA PHE A 33 -11.72 -5.30 12.55
C PHE A 33 -12.24 -6.63 13.07
N TYR A 34 -13.47 -6.99 12.69
CA TYR A 34 -14.10 -8.25 13.07
C TYR A 34 -15.19 -8.69 12.08
N LYS A 35 -15.44 -9.98 12.02
CA LYS A 35 -16.53 -10.55 11.22
C LYS A 35 -17.88 -9.98 11.62
N GLY A 36 -18.70 -9.62 10.62
CA GLY A 36 -20.02 -9.01 10.81
C GLY A 36 -20.00 -7.49 10.89
N GLN A 37 -18.83 -6.87 11.02
CA GLN A 37 -18.70 -5.42 11.02
C GLN A 37 -19.01 -4.88 9.61
N PRO A 38 -19.91 -3.87 9.46
CA PRO A 38 -20.07 -3.16 8.21
C PRO A 38 -18.77 -2.50 7.76
N LEU A 39 -18.47 -2.54 6.46
CA LEU A 39 -17.22 -1.99 5.93
C LEU A 39 -17.05 -0.50 6.25
N GLU A 40 -18.14 0.29 6.21
CA GLU A 40 -18.10 1.71 6.62
C GLU A 40 -17.73 1.92 8.10
N GLU A 41 -18.10 0.97 8.99
CA GLU A 41 -17.70 1.04 10.40
C GLU A 41 -16.23 0.66 10.58
N ALA A 42 -15.71 -0.29 9.79
CA ALA A 42 -14.29 -0.63 9.75
C ALA A 42 -13.45 0.60 9.34
N PHE A 43 -13.85 1.30 8.29
CA PHE A 43 -13.21 2.54 7.84
C PHE A 43 -13.25 3.64 8.90
N ARG A 44 -14.43 3.82 9.53
CA ARG A 44 -14.57 4.80 10.62
C ARG A 44 -13.67 4.47 11.79
N ALA A 45 -13.62 3.21 12.21
CA ALA A 45 -12.79 2.76 13.33
C ALA A 45 -11.30 2.98 13.04
N PHE A 46 -10.83 2.65 11.84
CA PHE A 46 -9.46 2.90 11.41
C PHE A 46 -9.12 4.40 11.42
N ARG A 47 -9.98 5.25 10.83
CA ARG A 47 -9.79 6.71 10.84
C ARG A 47 -9.70 7.26 12.26
N MET A 48 -10.61 6.84 13.14
CA MET A 48 -10.62 7.27 14.54
C MET A 48 -9.34 6.87 15.26
N GLU A 49 -8.83 5.68 14.99
CA GLU A 49 -7.58 5.20 15.57
C GLU A 49 -6.37 6.00 15.05
N CYS A 50 -6.28 6.29 13.74
CA CYS A 50 -5.22 7.14 13.18
C CYS A 50 -5.19 8.52 13.88
N LEU A 51 -6.37 9.14 14.06
CA LEU A 51 -6.48 10.43 14.75
C LEU A 51 -6.08 10.31 16.23
N ALA A 52 -6.48 9.24 16.91
CA ALA A 52 -6.09 8.98 18.30
C ALA A 52 -4.58 8.73 18.47
N GLN A 53 -3.93 8.17 17.45
CA GLN A 53 -2.48 7.97 17.38
C GLN A 53 -1.70 9.26 17.06
N GLY A 54 -2.37 10.34 16.64
CA GLY A 54 -1.79 11.65 16.43
C GLY A 54 -1.69 12.12 14.97
N ALA A 55 -2.41 11.49 14.04
CA ALA A 55 -2.59 12.05 12.70
C ALA A 55 -3.39 13.36 12.76
N ASP A 56 -3.06 14.33 11.92
CA ASP A 56 -3.83 15.59 11.81
C ASP A 56 -5.16 15.35 11.10
N ASP A 57 -5.16 14.51 10.05
CA ASP A 57 -6.36 14.10 9.31
C ASP A 57 -6.09 12.78 8.57
N VAL A 58 -7.17 12.16 8.07
CA VAL A 58 -7.15 11.02 7.15
C VAL A 58 -8.00 11.40 5.92
N PRO A 59 -7.49 12.28 5.04
CA PRO A 59 -8.26 12.80 3.91
C PRO A 59 -8.49 11.77 2.82
N TYR A 60 -7.65 10.74 2.75
CA TYR A 60 -7.83 9.60 1.86
C TYR A 60 -7.88 8.30 2.67
N LEU A 61 -8.93 7.54 2.45
CA LEU A 61 -9.08 6.18 2.95
C LEU A 61 -10.00 5.43 1.98
N ALA A 62 -9.42 4.55 1.21
CA ALA A 62 -10.09 3.68 0.26
C ALA A 62 -9.97 2.22 0.70
N GLY A 63 -10.68 1.33 0.06
CA GLY A 63 -10.55 -0.08 0.30
C GLY A 63 -11.80 -0.87 -0.06
N ALA A 64 -11.69 -2.17 0.09
CA ALA A 64 -12.74 -3.10 -0.25
C ALA A 64 -12.61 -4.38 0.57
N ALA A 65 -13.67 -5.20 0.54
CA ALA A 65 -13.64 -6.55 1.07
C ALA A 65 -14.58 -7.44 0.26
N ASP A 66 -14.09 -8.59 -0.19
CA ASP A 66 -14.93 -9.63 -0.79
C ASP A 66 -14.27 -11.01 -0.64
N GLN A 67 -15.01 -12.07 -1.00
CA GLN A 67 -14.55 -13.46 -0.89
C GLN A 67 -13.33 -13.72 -1.78
N GLY A 68 -12.22 -14.14 -1.17
CA GLY A 68 -10.98 -14.47 -1.86
C GLY A 68 -10.26 -13.29 -2.51
N GLY A 69 -10.71 -12.06 -2.30
CA GLY A 69 -10.14 -10.84 -2.88
C GLY A 69 -11.18 -9.74 -3.01
N TYR A 70 -10.90 -8.73 -3.81
CA TYR A 70 -11.81 -7.60 -4.06
C TYR A 70 -11.72 -7.19 -5.54
N ARG A 71 -12.69 -6.39 -6.02
CA ARG A 71 -12.84 -6.06 -7.44
C ARG A 71 -12.50 -4.60 -7.76
N ASP A 72 -12.32 -3.78 -6.72
CA ASP A 72 -12.04 -2.36 -6.84
C ASP A 72 -11.19 -1.92 -5.64
N ILE A 73 -10.18 -1.10 -5.89
CA ILE A 73 -9.23 -0.61 -4.89
C ILE A 73 -9.54 0.82 -4.41
N ILE A 74 -10.47 1.50 -5.06
CA ILE A 74 -10.82 2.90 -4.78
C ILE A 74 -12.29 3.11 -4.40
N SER A 75 -13.04 2.04 -4.21
CA SER A 75 -14.45 2.14 -3.82
C SER A 75 -14.64 2.79 -2.45
N PRO A 76 -15.70 3.60 -2.27
CA PRO A 76 -16.10 4.04 -0.96
C PRO A 76 -16.62 2.86 -0.13
N PRO A 77 -16.51 2.95 1.22
CA PRO A 77 -17.01 1.90 2.09
C PRO A 77 -18.54 1.74 1.97
N SER A 78 -19.00 0.52 2.15
CA SER A 78 -20.43 0.14 2.06
C SER A 78 -20.96 -0.43 3.36
N GLN A 79 -22.28 -0.67 3.41
CA GLN A 79 -22.96 -1.37 4.51
C GLN A 79 -22.74 -2.89 4.49
N ARG A 80 -22.01 -3.42 3.52
CA ARG A 80 -21.71 -4.85 3.44
C ARG A 80 -20.95 -5.29 4.68
N PRO A 81 -21.45 -6.29 5.45
CA PRO A 81 -20.72 -6.82 6.60
C PRO A 81 -19.54 -7.68 6.14
N LEU A 82 -18.42 -7.61 6.86
CA LEU A 82 -17.28 -8.49 6.69
C LEU A 82 -17.70 -9.94 6.99
N LYS A 83 -17.27 -10.87 6.14
CA LYS A 83 -17.59 -12.30 6.23
C LYS A 83 -16.32 -13.13 6.35
N SER A 84 -16.45 -14.32 6.92
CA SER A 84 -15.38 -15.31 6.92
C SER A 84 -14.93 -15.62 5.48
N GLY A 85 -13.63 -15.58 5.23
CA GLY A 85 -13.04 -15.76 3.90
C GLY A 85 -12.94 -14.48 3.05
N ASP A 86 -13.43 -13.34 3.55
CA ASP A 86 -13.17 -12.06 2.89
C ASP A 86 -11.69 -11.69 3.01
N ILE A 87 -11.16 -11.08 1.96
CA ILE A 87 -9.92 -10.31 2.02
C ILE A 87 -10.30 -8.84 2.14
N LEU A 88 -9.99 -8.26 3.29
CA LEU A 88 -10.17 -6.83 3.57
C LEU A 88 -8.89 -6.10 3.18
N MET A 89 -9.02 -5.04 2.41
CA MET A 89 -7.94 -4.09 2.13
C MET A 89 -8.37 -2.70 2.59
N LEU A 90 -7.46 -2.00 3.26
CA LEU A 90 -7.55 -0.56 3.49
C LEU A 90 -6.27 0.09 2.99
N ASP A 91 -6.47 1.16 2.23
CA ASP A 91 -5.42 2.02 1.70
C ASP A 91 -5.59 3.42 2.29
N THR A 92 -4.56 3.91 2.97
CA THR A 92 -4.65 5.12 3.78
C THR A 92 -3.66 6.20 3.37
N GLY A 93 -4.19 7.40 3.07
CA GLY A 93 -3.45 8.64 2.96
C GLY A 93 -3.73 9.54 4.17
N ALA A 94 -3.18 9.18 5.34
CA ALA A 94 -3.21 10.03 6.52
C ALA A 94 -2.19 11.17 6.41
N THR A 95 -2.39 12.26 7.17
CA THR A 95 -1.53 13.46 7.10
C THR A 95 -1.00 13.87 8.46
N PHE A 96 0.22 14.42 8.44
CA PHE A 96 0.84 15.14 9.56
C PHE A 96 1.63 16.35 9.05
N ASP A 97 1.35 17.53 9.59
CA ASP A 97 1.97 18.80 9.23
C ASP A 97 2.05 19.05 7.72
N GLY A 98 0.95 18.70 7.01
CA GLY A 98 0.77 18.88 5.57
C GLY A 98 1.44 17.82 4.68
N TYR A 99 1.99 16.74 5.23
CA TYR A 99 2.59 15.63 4.50
C TYR A 99 1.77 14.36 4.64
N PHE A 100 1.72 13.57 3.56
CA PHE A 100 0.98 12.31 3.48
C PHE A 100 1.86 11.09 3.77
N CYS A 101 1.28 10.04 4.32
CA CYS A 101 1.64 8.65 4.01
C CYS A 101 0.70 8.12 2.93
N ASP A 102 1.08 7.03 2.28
CA ASP A 102 0.24 6.36 1.27
C ASP A 102 0.62 4.89 1.20
N PHE A 103 -0.12 4.03 1.90
CA PHE A 103 0.09 2.60 1.82
C PHE A 103 -1.12 1.80 2.30
N ASP A 104 -1.27 0.63 1.71
CA ASP A 104 -2.33 -0.32 2.03
C ASP A 104 -1.90 -1.45 2.96
N ARG A 105 -2.89 -2.15 3.51
CA ARG A 105 -2.72 -3.45 4.17
C ARG A 105 -3.90 -4.36 3.87
N ASN A 106 -3.57 -5.63 3.65
CA ASN A 106 -4.51 -6.69 3.38
C ASN A 106 -4.65 -7.64 4.59
N PHE A 107 -5.87 -8.11 4.84
CA PHE A 107 -6.20 -9.02 5.94
C PHE A 107 -7.23 -10.06 5.50
N GLY A 108 -7.00 -11.34 5.81
CA GLY A 108 -8.05 -12.35 5.73
C GLY A 108 -8.98 -12.27 6.95
N ILE A 109 -10.29 -12.37 6.75
CA ILE A 109 -11.27 -12.40 7.84
C ILE A 109 -11.53 -13.85 8.25
N GLU A 110 -11.11 -14.24 9.45
CA GLU A 110 -11.11 -15.58 10.04
C GLU A 110 -10.31 -16.63 9.26
N GLN A 111 -10.25 -16.52 7.95
CA GLN A 111 -9.51 -17.41 7.04
C GLN A 111 -9.27 -16.73 5.69
N ALA A 112 -8.38 -17.29 4.90
CA ALA A 112 -8.17 -16.96 3.50
C ALA A 112 -7.95 -18.27 2.72
N ASP A 113 -8.25 -18.26 1.42
CA ASP A 113 -8.00 -19.41 0.56
C ASP A 113 -6.53 -19.46 0.07
N ASP A 114 -6.12 -20.59 -0.48
CA ASP A 114 -4.74 -20.81 -0.96
C ASP A 114 -4.36 -19.83 -2.08
N LEU A 115 -5.33 -19.43 -2.92
CA LEU A 115 -5.08 -18.47 -4.00
C LEU A 115 -4.78 -17.09 -3.45
N SER A 116 -5.55 -16.62 -2.47
CA SER A 116 -5.32 -15.34 -1.79
C SER A 116 -3.94 -15.29 -1.11
N HIS A 117 -3.53 -16.37 -0.42
CA HIS A 117 -2.20 -16.48 0.17
C HIS A 117 -1.10 -16.43 -0.89
N ARG A 118 -1.28 -17.15 -2.01
CA ARG A 118 -0.31 -17.15 -3.12
C ARG A 118 -0.18 -15.78 -3.79
N VAL A 119 -1.30 -15.10 -4.05
CA VAL A 119 -1.30 -13.76 -4.65
C VAL A 119 -0.63 -12.76 -3.73
N TYR A 120 -0.92 -12.80 -2.43
CA TYR A 120 -0.28 -11.97 -1.43
C TYR A 120 1.25 -12.18 -1.39
N ASP A 121 1.73 -13.43 -1.39
CA ASP A 121 3.16 -13.75 -1.44
C ASP A 121 3.84 -13.16 -2.68
N ILE A 122 3.22 -13.28 -3.86
CA ILE A 122 3.76 -12.72 -5.10
C ILE A 122 3.88 -11.19 -4.99
N LEU A 123 2.86 -10.50 -4.49
CA LEU A 123 2.87 -9.05 -4.32
C LEU A 123 3.88 -8.61 -3.27
N TRP A 124 3.99 -9.34 -2.16
CA TRP A 124 5.01 -9.07 -1.14
C TRP A 124 6.43 -9.18 -1.72
N ARG A 125 6.70 -10.23 -2.53
CA ARG A 125 7.99 -10.39 -3.23
C ARG A 125 8.21 -9.36 -4.34
N ALA A 126 7.15 -8.94 -5.04
CA ALA A 126 7.24 -7.86 -6.02
C ALA A 126 7.65 -6.54 -5.36
N THR A 127 7.05 -6.20 -4.22
CA THR A 127 7.45 -5.01 -3.44
C THR A 127 8.89 -5.14 -2.94
N GLU A 128 9.32 -6.33 -2.49
CA GLU A 128 10.70 -6.60 -2.11
C GLU A 128 11.68 -6.39 -3.29
N ALA A 129 11.30 -6.85 -4.50
CA ALA A 129 12.09 -6.61 -5.72
C ALA A 129 12.18 -5.11 -6.04
N GLY A 130 11.08 -4.36 -5.87
CA GLY A 130 11.07 -2.91 -5.98
C GLY A 130 12.02 -2.23 -4.98
N MET A 131 11.97 -2.60 -3.70
CA MET A 131 12.90 -2.11 -2.68
C MET A 131 14.36 -2.42 -3.04
N ASN A 132 14.63 -3.62 -3.51
CA ASN A 132 15.98 -4.03 -3.91
C ASN A 132 16.49 -3.29 -5.15
N ALA A 133 15.61 -2.80 -6.02
CA ALA A 133 15.96 -2.00 -7.19
C ALA A 133 16.08 -0.50 -6.91
N ALA A 134 15.35 0.02 -5.94
CA ALA A 134 15.23 1.45 -5.67
C ALA A 134 16.53 2.07 -5.15
N ARG A 135 17.32 2.68 -6.05
CA ARG A 135 18.55 3.42 -5.73
C ARG A 135 18.78 4.58 -6.68
N PRO A 136 19.57 5.59 -6.29
CA PRO A 136 19.93 6.67 -7.20
C PRO A 136 20.52 6.14 -8.50
N GLY A 137 20.08 6.72 -9.61
CA GLY A 137 20.52 6.34 -10.97
C GLY A 137 19.64 5.32 -11.69
N VAL A 138 18.74 4.62 -10.98
CA VAL A 138 17.74 3.73 -11.58
C VAL A 138 16.57 4.56 -12.10
N THR A 139 16.00 4.19 -13.24
CA THR A 139 14.81 4.84 -13.79
C THR A 139 13.52 4.29 -13.19
N CYS A 140 12.43 5.07 -13.19
CA CYS A 140 11.12 4.59 -12.79
C CYS A 140 10.61 3.41 -13.63
N ARG A 141 10.99 3.36 -14.92
CA ARG A 141 10.77 2.18 -15.79
C ARG A 141 11.47 0.94 -15.26
N GLU A 142 12.77 1.04 -14.91
CA GLU A 142 13.53 -0.11 -14.39
C GLU A 142 12.95 -0.58 -13.06
N LEU A 143 12.50 0.34 -12.22
CA LEU A 143 11.81 0.02 -10.97
C LEU A 143 10.47 -0.72 -11.23
N PHE A 144 9.67 -0.24 -12.19
CA PHE A 144 8.46 -0.93 -12.65
C PHE A 144 8.79 -2.35 -13.15
N GLN A 145 9.79 -2.50 -14.02
CA GLN A 145 10.19 -3.79 -14.57
C GLN A 145 10.66 -4.78 -13.50
N ALA A 146 11.35 -4.32 -12.46
CA ALA A 146 11.77 -5.17 -11.35
C ALA A 146 10.57 -5.81 -10.63
N MET A 147 9.50 -5.06 -10.39
CA MET A 147 8.26 -5.57 -9.80
C MET A 147 7.47 -6.43 -10.78
N GLN A 148 7.34 -5.99 -12.03
CA GLN A 148 6.64 -6.71 -13.10
C GLN A 148 7.22 -8.11 -13.34
N ASN A 149 8.52 -8.28 -13.25
CA ASN A 149 9.18 -9.58 -13.44
C ASN A 149 8.71 -10.62 -12.41
N VAL A 150 8.43 -10.20 -11.17
CA VAL A 150 7.89 -11.09 -10.13
C VAL A 150 6.41 -11.38 -10.37
N ILE A 151 5.63 -10.35 -10.72
CA ILE A 151 4.19 -10.50 -11.00
C ILE A 151 3.96 -11.47 -12.17
N SER A 152 4.84 -11.44 -13.17
CA SER A 152 4.76 -12.34 -14.35
C SER A 152 5.00 -13.83 -14.04
N GLU A 153 5.30 -14.21 -12.78
CA GLU A 153 5.34 -15.62 -12.35
C GLU A 153 3.96 -16.29 -12.33
N ILE A 154 2.90 -15.50 -12.32
CA ILE A 154 1.53 -15.98 -12.44
C ILE A 154 0.91 -15.43 -13.72
N ASP A 155 0.04 -16.21 -14.37
CA ASP A 155 -0.74 -15.72 -15.49
C ASP A 155 -1.65 -14.59 -15.02
N ASP A 156 -1.29 -13.37 -15.40
CA ASP A 156 -2.10 -12.19 -15.16
C ASP A 156 -3.31 -12.24 -16.10
N HIS A 157 -4.50 -12.41 -15.54
CA HIS A 157 -5.76 -12.49 -16.28
C HIS A 157 -6.22 -11.14 -16.84
N GLY A 158 -5.28 -10.26 -17.17
CA GLY A 158 -5.52 -9.11 -18.03
C GLY A 158 -6.04 -7.86 -17.34
N GLY A 159 -5.15 -7.08 -16.87
CA GLY A 159 -5.34 -5.66 -16.61
C GLY A 159 -4.01 -4.97 -16.87
N GLU A 160 -3.99 -4.05 -17.82
CA GLU A 160 -2.84 -3.14 -17.90
C GLU A 160 -2.85 -2.30 -16.61
N VAL A 161 -1.99 -2.68 -15.66
CA VAL A 161 -1.72 -1.82 -14.51
C VAL A 161 -0.86 -0.66 -15.02
N GLY A 162 -1.38 0.55 -14.96
CA GLY A 162 -0.73 1.71 -15.55
C GLY A 162 0.58 2.08 -14.86
N ARG A 163 0.74 1.73 -13.56
CA ARG A 163 1.96 2.00 -12.76
C ARG A 163 1.99 1.13 -11.50
N TYR A 164 3.18 0.97 -10.92
CA TYR A 164 3.42 0.30 -9.64
C TYR A 164 3.99 1.24 -8.58
N GLY A 165 3.39 2.41 -8.43
CA GLY A 165 3.73 3.41 -7.45
C GLY A 165 4.03 4.78 -8.03
N HIS A 166 4.31 5.73 -7.15
CA HIS A 166 4.50 7.14 -7.47
C HIS A 166 5.31 7.88 -6.40
N GLY A 167 5.58 9.16 -6.65
CA GLY A 167 6.14 10.07 -5.66
C GLY A 167 5.10 10.43 -4.60
N LEU A 168 5.56 10.70 -3.38
CA LEU A 168 4.74 11.01 -2.22
C LEU A 168 5.30 12.26 -1.50
N GLY A 169 4.44 13.06 -0.90
CA GLY A 169 4.89 14.25 -0.14
C GLY A 169 3.75 15.09 0.40
N MET A 170 3.67 16.35 -0.02
CA MET A 170 2.57 17.27 0.33
C MET A 170 1.27 16.95 -0.41
N GLN A 171 1.30 16.06 -1.40
CA GLN A 171 0.15 15.45 -2.03
C GLN A 171 0.28 13.93 -1.93
N LEU A 172 -0.87 13.26 -1.88
CA LEU A 172 -0.94 11.80 -1.88
C LEU A 172 -0.17 11.25 -3.07
N THR A 173 -0.48 11.71 -4.27
CA THR A 173 0.22 11.35 -5.49
C THR A 173 1.02 12.54 -6.02
N GLU A 174 2.33 12.37 -6.06
CA GLU A 174 3.27 13.29 -6.70
C GLU A 174 3.99 12.61 -7.87
N TRP A 175 4.74 13.37 -8.64
CA TRP A 175 5.67 12.84 -9.63
C TRP A 175 6.94 12.28 -8.93
N PRO A 176 7.60 11.20 -9.43
CA PRO A 176 7.36 10.49 -10.70
C PRO A 176 6.30 9.38 -10.59
N SER A 177 6.07 8.64 -11.68
CA SER A 177 5.25 7.42 -11.72
C SER A 177 6.12 6.21 -12.09
N HIS A 178 6.02 5.12 -11.33
CA HIS A 178 6.74 3.88 -11.64
C HIS A 178 5.95 3.11 -12.70
N ALA A 179 6.22 3.44 -13.97
CA ALA A 179 5.49 2.94 -15.13
C ALA A 179 6.46 2.69 -16.29
N ASP A 180 6.06 1.85 -17.23
CA ASP A 180 6.90 1.46 -18.38
C ASP A 180 7.30 2.63 -19.31
N PHE A 181 6.58 3.73 -19.24
CA PHE A 181 6.85 4.94 -20.02
C PHE A 181 7.69 6.01 -19.29
N ASP A 182 7.95 5.87 -17.99
CA ASP A 182 8.59 6.93 -17.20
C ASP A 182 10.09 6.70 -17.04
N GLU A 183 10.88 7.52 -17.73
CA GLU A 183 12.36 7.52 -17.71
C GLU A 183 12.95 8.43 -16.62
N THR A 184 12.13 8.93 -15.69
CA THR A 184 12.64 9.73 -14.57
C THR A 184 13.63 8.92 -13.77
N VAL A 185 14.82 9.47 -13.59
CA VAL A 185 15.91 8.85 -12.80
C VAL A 185 15.64 9.11 -11.31
N LEU A 186 15.74 8.07 -10.51
CA LEU A 186 15.64 8.18 -9.05
C LEU A 186 16.87 8.91 -8.49
N GLU A 187 16.62 9.82 -7.58
CA GLU A 187 17.63 10.57 -6.85
C GLU A 187 17.55 10.26 -5.35
N GLU A 188 18.67 10.43 -4.65
CA GLU A 188 18.69 10.33 -3.19
C GLU A 188 17.69 11.29 -2.55
N ASN A 189 17.02 10.85 -1.49
CA ASN A 189 15.96 11.57 -0.78
C ASN A 189 14.63 11.76 -1.55
N MET A 190 14.44 11.08 -2.68
CA MET A 190 13.08 10.92 -3.20
C MET A 190 12.28 10.01 -2.26
N VAL A 191 11.05 10.44 -1.92
CA VAL A 191 10.08 9.61 -1.20
C VAL A 191 9.07 9.11 -2.22
N ILE A 192 8.92 7.79 -2.28
CA ILE A 192 8.10 7.10 -3.27
C ILE A 192 7.29 5.98 -2.63
N THR A 193 6.18 5.63 -3.28
CA THR A 193 5.44 4.40 -2.98
C THR A 193 5.93 3.26 -3.88
N LEU A 194 5.81 2.02 -3.42
CA LEU A 194 5.94 0.80 -4.21
C LEU A 194 4.60 0.08 -4.10
N GLU A 195 3.83 0.06 -5.18
CA GLU A 195 2.41 -0.30 -5.18
C GLU A 195 2.09 -1.31 -6.30
N PRO A 196 2.75 -2.49 -6.33
CA PRO A 196 2.39 -3.52 -7.29
C PRO A 196 0.99 -4.06 -7.02
N SER A 197 0.25 -4.32 -8.08
CA SER A 197 -1.07 -4.94 -8.04
C SER A 197 -1.16 -6.10 -9.01
N LEU A 198 -2.05 -7.04 -8.75
CA LEU A 198 -2.24 -8.25 -9.53
C LEU A 198 -3.73 -8.54 -9.70
N ASN A 199 -4.16 -8.69 -10.96
CA ASN A 199 -5.47 -9.22 -11.27
C ASN A 199 -5.44 -10.76 -11.27
N TYR A 200 -6.47 -11.39 -10.72
CA TYR A 200 -6.52 -12.85 -10.62
C TYR A 200 -7.96 -13.39 -10.56
N GLY A 201 -8.12 -14.69 -10.74
CA GLY A 201 -9.43 -15.33 -10.72
C GLY A 201 -10.44 -14.66 -11.65
N ASP A 202 -11.68 -14.54 -11.21
CA ASP A 202 -12.78 -13.91 -11.95
C ASP A 202 -12.86 -12.40 -11.69
N GLY A 203 -11.84 -11.63 -12.11
CA GLY A 203 -11.82 -10.18 -11.99
C GLY A 203 -11.59 -9.69 -10.55
N LEU A 204 -10.90 -10.46 -9.75
CA LEU A 204 -10.37 -10.02 -8.47
C LEU A 204 -9.06 -9.26 -8.69
N ILE A 205 -8.75 -8.35 -7.78
CA ILE A 205 -7.48 -7.64 -7.73
C ILE A 205 -6.97 -7.67 -6.29
N MET A 206 -5.65 -7.68 -6.12
CA MET A 206 -4.99 -7.39 -4.85
C MET A 206 -3.86 -6.39 -5.11
N VAL A 207 -3.65 -5.49 -4.17
CA VAL A 207 -2.56 -4.51 -4.16
C VAL A 207 -1.74 -4.69 -2.89
N HIS A 208 -0.48 -4.31 -2.94
CA HIS A 208 0.41 -4.28 -1.78
C HIS A 208 1.30 -3.06 -1.87
N GLU A 209 1.34 -2.24 -0.83
CA GLU A 209 2.00 -0.94 -0.91
C GLU A 209 2.89 -0.64 0.28
N GLU A 210 4.06 -0.03 0.00
CA GLU A 210 5.02 0.46 1.00
C GLU A 210 5.54 1.85 0.63
N ASN A 211 5.88 2.64 1.64
CA ASN A 211 6.56 3.93 1.48
C ASN A 211 8.04 3.81 1.78
N ILE A 212 8.88 4.32 0.89
CA ILE A 212 10.34 4.28 1.03
C ILE A 212 10.99 5.64 0.72
N VAL A 213 12.19 5.84 1.27
CA VAL A 213 13.12 6.89 0.85
C VAL A 213 14.24 6.25 0.04
N VAL A 214 14.48 6.77 -1.16
CA VAL A 214 15.62 6.37 -2.00
C VAL A 214 16.93 6.83 -1.36
N GLN A 215 17.89 5.92 -1.17
CA GLN A 215 19.19 6.20 -0.54
C GLN A 215 20.35 5.56 -1.33
N ASN A 216 21.58 6.03 -1.10
CA ASN A 216 22.81 5.42 -1.61
C ASN A 216 23.09 4.07 -0.91
N GLY A 217 22.32 3.05 -1.21
CA GLY A 217 22.36 1.74 -0.57
C GLY A 217 20.96 1.14 -0.53
N ALA A 218 20.64 0.38 0.50
CA ALA A 218 19.27 -0.07 0.73
C ALA A 218 18.36 1.13 1.02
N PRO A 219 17.14 1.23 0.43
CA PRO A 219 16.22 2.30 0.73
C PRO A 219 15.79 2.26 2.21
N ARG A 220 15.50 3.42 2.78
CA ARG A 220 14.89 3.50 4.11
C ARG A 220 13.39 3.25 3.97
N LEU A 221 12.89 2.20 4.59
CA LEU A 221 11.46 1.93 4.70
C LEU A 221 10.83 2.91 5.70
N LEU A 222 9.73 3.55 5.33
CA LEU A 222 9.00 4.51 6.17
C LEU A 222 7.75 3.88 6.80
N SER A 223 7.00 3.08 6.02
CA SER A 223 5.94 2.22 6.56
C SER A 223 6.55 1.03 7.30
N MET A 224 5.87 0.49 8.30
CA MET A 224 6.26 -0.80 8.86
C MET A 224 5.99 -1.89 7.81
N ARG A 225 7.02 -2.65 7.45
CA ARG A 225 6.92 -3.68 6.43
C ARG A 225 5.76 -4.63 6.74
N ALA A 226 4.89 -4.85 5.76
CA ALA A 226 3.83 -5.84 5.87
C ALA A 226 4.40 -7.24 6.17
N ALA A 227 3.67 -8.03 6.94
CA ALA A 227 4.08 -9.41 7.21
C ALA A 227 4.27 -10.22 5.90
N PRO A 228 5.23 -11.15 5.83
CA PRO A 228 5.45 -11.94 4.62
C PRO A 228 4.29 -12.89 4.32
N GLU A 229 3.46 -13.19 5.32
CA GLU A 229 2.26 -14.00 5.18
C GLU A 229 1.02 -13.12 5.36
N LEU A 230 -0.04 -13.39 4.59
CA LEU A 230 -1.31 -12.66 4.71
C LEU A 230 -1.86 -12.75 6.14
N PRO A 231 -1.95 -11.64 6.88
CA PRO A 231 -2.45 -11.65 8.24
C PRO A 231 -3.94 -12.04 8.31
N ILE A 232 -4.30 -12.80 9.33
CA ILE A 232 -5.69 -13.24 9.55
C ILE A 232 -6.26 -12.53 10.79
N ILE A 233 -7.39 -11.85 10.59
CA ILE A 233 -8.21 -11.29 11.67
C ILE A 233 -9.03 -12.42 12.28
N SER A 234 -8.71 -12.77 13.52
CA SER A 234 -9.32 -13.92 14.21
C SER A 234 -10.70 -13.64 14.84
N GLY A 235 -11.20 -12.42 14.70
CA GLY A 235 -12.48 -12.00 15.26
C GLY A 235 -12.46 -11.79 16.79
N ARG A 236 -13.50 -11.15 17.29
CA ARG A 236 -13.83 -11.09 18.73
C ARG A 236 -14.66 -12.29 19.11
#